data_f75b56ef58f1a20fff052799e5a9bb5d
#
_entry.id   f75b56ef58f1a20fff052799e5a9bb5d
#
_cell.length_a   1.000
_cell.length_b   1.000
_cell.length_c   1.000
_cell.angle_alpha   90.00
_cell.angle_beta   90.00
_cell.angle_gamma   90.00
#
_symmetry.space_group_name_H-M   'P 1'
#
loop_
_entity.id
_entity.type
_entity.pdbx_description
1 polymer ?
#
loop_
_entity_poly.entity_id
_entity_poly.type
_entity_poly.pdbx_seq_one_letter_code
_entity_poly.pdbx_strand_id
1 'polypeptide(L)'
;MSNATDIDLAGISEDTSIGVELKLDGNNMTDNTYVQCAVLYTTPTGERRLRVHNLKLGVAKTVASLFKGADLDASICLLTKQFVALSAKKSLGDLSKELDELCVKILLSYRKYVTPQASPAQLVLPETVKTLPLLLSSFKKSLVLRKGLLIKLYLF
;
A
#
# COMPACT_ATOMS: atom_id res chain seq x y z
N MET A 1 -12.87 -8.77 25.54
CA MET A 1 -13.47 -8.26 24.29
C MET A 1 -12.31 -7.73 23.47
N SER A 2 -11.97 -8.35 22.33
CA SER A 2 -10.98 -7.77 21.42
C SER A 2 -11.63 -6.56 20.76
N ASN A 3 -11.01 -5.41 20.88
CA ASN A 3 -11.42 -4.20 20.18
C ASN A 3 -11.10 -4.40 18.68
N ALA A 4 -11.99 -3.98 17.78
CA ALA A 4 -11.77 -4.15 16.33
C ALA A 4 -10.52 -3.40 15.81
N THR A 5 -9.94 -2.53 16.64
CA THR A 5 -8.73 -1.75 16.34
C THR A 5 -7.46 -2.31 16.95
N ASP A 6 -7.56 -3.37 17.77
CA ASP A 6 -6.43 -3.93 18.49
C ASP A 6 -5.98 -5.23 17.82
N ILE A 7 -4.68 -5.39 17.67
CA ILE A 7 -4.03 -6.56 17.08
C ILE A 7 -3.00 -7.08 18.08
N ASP A 8 -3.16 -8.34 18.50
CA ASP A 8 -2.17 -9.04 19.31
C ASP A 8 -1.14 -9.73 18.40
N LEU A 9 0.12 -9.42 18.61
CA LEU A 9 1.25 -10.00 17.86
C LEU A 9 2.11 -10.84 18.80
N ALA A 10 2.48 -12.03 18.36
CA ALA A 10 3.35 -12.93 19.13
C ALA A 10 4.77 -12.36 19.32
N GLY A 11 5.23 -11.55 18.39
CA GLY A 11 6.51 -10.87 18.45
C GLY A 11 6.61 -9.76 17.43
N ILE A 12 7.40 -8.75 17.73
CA ILE A 12 7.71 -7.61 16.84
C ILE A 12 9.22 -7.47 16.78
N SER A 13 9.78 -7.37 15.58
CA SER A 13 11.18 -7.07 15.32
C SER A 13 11.30 -5.71 14.61
N GLU A 14 12.53 -5.25 14.42
CA GLU A 14 12.83 -4.03 13.65
C GLU A 14 12.39 -4.13 12.18
N ASP A 15 12.32 -5.35 11.64
CA ASP A 15 11.90 -5.60 10.26
C ASP A 15 10.37 -5.77 10.12
N THR A 16 9.62 -5.74 11.22
CA THR A 16 8.16 -5.92 11.18
C THR A 16 7.50 -4.67 10.62
N SER A 17 6.78 -4.81 9.51
CA SER A 17 5.97 -3.75 8.93
C SER A 17 4.51 -4.19 8.79
N ILE A 18 3.58 -3.32 9.20
CA ILE A 18 2.14 -3.60 9.18
C ILE A 18 1.49 -2.67 8.17
N GLY A 19 0.77 -3.25 7.19
CA GLY A 19 -0.06 -2.49 6.26
C GLY A 19 -1.46 -2.32 6.84
N VAL A 20 -1.95 -1.08 6.87
CA VAL A 20 -3.29 -0.75 7.34
C VAL A 20 -4.06 -0.07 6.23
N GLU A 21 -5.21 -0.63 5.89
CA GLU A 21 -6.15 -0.01 4.95
C GLU A 21 -7.17 0.80 5.73
N LEU A 22 -7.24 2.10 5.43
CA LEU A 22 -8.17 3.03 6.11
C LEU A 22 -9.43 3.20 5.27
N LYS A 23 -10.58 2.98 5.88
CA LYS A 23 -11.87 3.30 5.29
C LYS A 23 -12.33 4.66 5.80
N LEU A 24 -12.67 5.54 4.87
CA LEU A 24 -13.25 6.84 5.19
C LEU A 24 -14.73 6.65 5.54
N ASP A 25 -15.14 7.20 6.67
CA ASP A 25 -16.54 7.23 7.10
C ASP A 25 -17.09 8.66 6.94
N GLY A 26 -18.02 8.82 6.00
CA GLY A 26 -18.68 10.09 5.69
C GLY A 26 -17.90 11.03 4.76
N ASN A 27 -18.59 12.12 4.36
CA ASN A 27 -18.10 13.11 3.38
C ASN A 27 -17.49 14.37 4.01
N ASN A 28 -17.46 14.45 5.35
CA ASN A 28 -17.06 15.66 6.08
C ASN A 28 -15.57 15.63 6.45
N MET A 29 -14.69 15.41 5.49
CA MET A 29 -13.26 15.51 5.75
C MET A 29 -12.81 16.98 5.77
N THR A 30 -12.16 17.35 6.84
CA THR A 30 -11.40 18.61 6.95
C THR A 30 -10.15 18.54 6.07
N ASP A 31 -9.43 19.64 5.95
CA ASP A 31 -8.20 19.70 5.12
C ASP A 31 -7.08 18.77 5.62
N ASN A 32 -7.16 18.32 6.85
CA ASN A 32 -6.21 17.38 7.46
C ASN A 32 -6.93 16.28 8.20
N THR A 33 -6.36 15.09 8.19
CA THR A 33 -6.75 13.96 9.04
C THR A 33 -5.56 13.50 9.87
N TYR A 34 -5.84 12.86 11.00
CA TYR A 34 -4.81 12.37 11.93
C TYR A 34 -5.00 10.88 12.13
N VAL A 35 -3.90 10.15 12.07
CA VAL A 35 -3.85 8.73 12.37
C VAL A 35 -2.93 8.52 13.54
N GLN A 36 -3.37 7.76 14.54
CA GLN A 36 -2.58 7.40 15.70
C GLN A 36 -2.40 5.89 15.75
N CYS A 37 -1.19 5.44 16.02
CA CYS A 37 -0.86 4.06 16.28
C CYS A 37 -0.11 3.96 17.61
N ALA A 38 -0.61 3.12 18.52
CA ALA A 38 0.02 2.84 19.79
C ALA A 38 0.52 1.39 19.82
N VAL A 39 1.79 1.20 20.15
CA VAL A 39 2.42 -0.12 20.24
C VAL A 39 2.87 -0.36 21.67
N LEU A 40 2.26 -1.34 22.32
CA LEU A 40 2.66 -1.83 23.64
C LEU A 40 3.53 -3.08 23.45
N TYR A 41 4.75 -3.06 23.92
CA TYR A 41 5.70 -4.16 23.75
C TYR A 41 6.59 -4.36 24.95
N THR A 42 7.16 -5.55 25.08
CA THR A 42 8.16 -5.87 26.10
C THR A 42 9.52 -5.99 25.41
N THR A 43 10.50 -5.28 25.91
CA THR A 43 11.88 -5.33 25.39
C THR A 43 12.54 -6.68 25.74
N PRO A 44 13.63 -7.08 25.07
CA PRO A 44 14.40 -8.26 25.45
C PRO A 44 14.91 -8.24 26.90
N THR A 45 15.05 -7.05 27.49
CA THR A 45 15.44 -6.85 28.90
C THR A 45 14.28 -6.97 29.89
N GLY A 46 13.05 -7.23 29.41
CA GLY A 46 11.86 -7.40 30.24
C GLY A 46 11.10 -6.12 30.57
N GLU A 47 11.56 -4.97 30.08
CA GLU A 47 10.86 -3.70 30.30
C GLU A 47 9.62 -3.58 29.41
N ARG A 48 8.49 -3.17 29.98
CA ARG A 48 7.29 -2.90 29.24
C ARG A 48 7.23 -1.45 28.78
N ARG A 49 7.08 -1.24 27.48
CA ARG A 49 7.09 0.09 26.86
C ARG A 49 5.88 0.32 25.99
N LEU A 50 5.38 1.55 26.02
CA LEU A 50 4.33 2.05 25.12
C LEU A 50 4.94 3.08 24.19
N ARG A 51 4.82 2.88 22.87
CA ARG A 51 5.21 3.85 21.87
C ARG A 51 3.97 4.32 21.10
N VAL A 52 3.79 5.64 21.04
CA VAL A 52 2.68 6.25 20.31
C VAL A 52 3.23 7.03 19.12
N HIS A 53 2.72 6.73 17.96
CA HIS A 53 2.99 7.42 16.70
C HIS A 53 1.76 8.21 16.27
N ASN A 54 1.96 9.49 16.00
CA ASN A 54 0.91 10.36 15.45
C ASN A 54 1.33 10.81 14.06
N LEU A 55 0.45 10.63 13.09
CA LEU A 55 0.66 11.05 11.71
C LEU A 55 -0.44 12.02 11.31
N LYS A 56 -0.04 13.19 10.80
CA LYS A 56 -0.93 14.15 10.17
C LYS A 56 -0.89 13.94 8.67
N LEU A 57 -2.03 13.74 8.05
CA LEU A 57 -2.19 13.57 6.61
C LEU A 57 -3.04 14.71 6.05
N GLY A 58 -2.60 15.29 4.93
CA GLY A 58 -3.40 16.22 4.15
C GLY A 58 -4.46 15.47 3.35
N VAL A 59 -5.65 16.06 3.23
CA VAL A 59 -6.74 15.51 2.43
C VAL A 59 -6.68 16.06 1.01
N ALA A 60 -6.48 15.19 0.03
CA ALA A 60 -6.46 15.57 -1.38
C ALA A 60 -7.88 15.80 -1.89
N LYS A 61 -8.19 17.03 -2.33
CA LYS A 61 -9.51 17.41 -2.89
C LYS A 61 -9.60 17.14 -4.40
N THR A 62 -8.48 16.95 -5.08
CA THR A 62 -8.41 16.70 -6.52
C THR A 62 -7.50 15.51 -6.82
N VAL A 63 -7.74 14.86 -7.96
CA VAL A 63 -6.88 13.77 -8.43
C VAL A 63 -5.45 14.24 -8.66
N ALA A 64 -5.27 15.48 -9.13
CA ALA A 64 -3.94 16.06 -9.31
C ALA A 64 -3.19 16.20 -7.98
N SER A 65 -3.86 16.68 -6.92
CA SER A 65 -3.23 16.76 -5.59
C SER A 65 -2.96 15.40 -4.98
N LEU A 66 -3.80 14.39 -5.26
CA LEU A 66 -3.57 13.03 -4.85
C LEU A 66 -2.26 12.47 -5.46
N PHE A 67 -2.09 12.62 -6.78
CA PHE A 67 -0.87 12.17 -7.45
C PHE A 67 0.37 12.93 -6.97
N LYS A 68 0.25 14.23 -6.72
CA LYS A 68 1.36 15.04 -6.20
C LYS A 68 1.82 14.62 -4.80
N GLY A 69 0.90 14.18 -3.95
CA GLY A 69 1.17 13.74 -2.57
C GLY A 69 1.37 12.23 -2.42
N ALA A 70 1.35 11.46 -3.51
CA ALA A 70 1.47 10.01 -3.43
C ALA A 70 2.88 9.60 -2.97
N ASP A 71 2.93 8.72 -1.98
CA ASP A 71 4.14 8.03 -1.53
C ASP A 71 4.23 6.69 -2.25
N LEU A 72 5.26 6.55 -3.10
CA LEU A 72 5.46 5.35 -3.91
C LEU A 72 5.85 4.15 -3.06
N ASP A 73 6.75 4.34 -2.08
CA ASP A 73 7.28 3.24 -1.27
C ASP A 73 6.18 2.64 -0.38
N ALA A 74 5.39 3.49 0.28
CA ALA A 74 4.24 3.05 1.05
C ALA A 74 3.20 2.35 0.16
N SER A 75 2.93 2.88 -1.04
CA SER A 75 1.97 2.30 -1.99
C SER A 75 2.41 0.92 -2.47
N ILE A 76 3.66 0.75 -2.86
CA ILE A 76 4.21 -0.54 -3.30
C ILE A 76 4.26 -1.54 -2.16
N CYS A 77 4.65 -1.13 -0.96
CA CYS A 77 4.66 -1.99 0.22
C CYS A 77 3.26 -2.54 0.51
N LEU A 78 2.25 -1.68 0.54
CA LEU A 78 0.87 -2.07 0.78
C LEU A 78 0.34 -3.00 -0.32
N LEU A 79 0.54 -2.64 -1.60
CA LEU A 79 0.13 -3.47 -2.75
C LEU A 79 0.79 -4.84 -2.70
N THR A 80 2.10 -4.91 -2.43
CA THR A 80 2.81 -6.19 -2.32
C THR A 80 2.19 -7.08 -1.23
N LYS A 81 1.94 -6.53 -0.04
CA LYS A 81 1.30 -7.27 1.06
C LYS A 81 -0.10 -7.76 0.69
N GLN A 82 -0.92 -6.92 0.06
CA GLN A 82 -2.27 -7.29 -0.39
C GLN A 82 -2.21 -8.42 -1.43
N PHE A 83 -1.35 -8.33 -2.44
CA PHE A 83 -1.23 -9.36 -3.47
C PHE A 83 -0.62 -10.67 -2.95
N VAL A 84 0.30 -10.61 -1.99
CA VAL A 84 0.79 -11.80 -1.28
C VAL A 84 -0.35 -12.48 -0.51
N ALA A 85 -1.15 -11.73 0.21
CA ALA A 85 -2.32 -12.29 0.91
C ALA A 85 -3.35 -12.89 -0.05
N LEU A 86 -3.58 -12.26 -1.21
CA LEU A 86 -4.48 -12.76 -2.24
C LEU A 86 -3.95 -14.02 -2.93
N SER A 87 -2.64 -14.25 -2.98
CA SER A 87 -2.04 -15.43 -3.62
C SER A 87 -2.44 -16.74 -2.95
N ALA A 88 -2.90 -16.71 -1.70
CA ALA A 88 -3.49 -17.85 -1.02
C ALA A 88 -4.90 -18.23 -1.54
N LYS A 89 -5.57 -17.31 -2.25
CA LYS A 89 -6.98 -17.44 -2.67
C LYS A 89 -7.17 -17.40 -4.18
N LYS A 90 -6.25 -16.82 -4.94
CA LYS A 90 -6.34 -16.60 -6.39
C LYS A 90 -5.17 -17.26 -7.12
N SER A 91 -5.36 -17.59 -8.41
CA SER A 91 -4.27 -18.05 -9.24
C SER A 91 -3.22 -16.96 -9.48
N LEU A 92 -1.95 -17.34 -9.58
CA LEU A 92 -0.87 -16.40 -9.89
C LEU A 92 -1.05 -15.71 -11.26
N GLY A 93 -1.69 -16.40 -12.21
CA GLY A 93 -2.01 -15.84 -13.52
C GLY A 93 -3.03 -14.71 -13.44
N ASP A 94 -4.08 -14.88 -12.63
CA ASP A 94 -5.10 -13.86 -12.42
C ASP A 94 -4.52 -12.66 -11.66
N LEU A 95 -3.71 -12.91 -10.63
CA LEU A 95 -3.03 -11.84 -9.89
C LEU A 95 -2.09 -11.02 -10.79
N SER A 96 -1.38 -11.69 -11.72
CA SER A 96 -0.54 -11.00 -12.69
C SER A 96 -1.34 -10.08 -13.60
N LYS A 97 -2.52 -10.51 -14.06
CA LYS A 97 -3.43 -9.67 -14.86
C LYS A 97 -4.00 -8.51 -14.06
N GLU A 98 -4.44 -8.77 -12.82
CA GLU A 98 -4.94 -7.73 -11.91
C GLU A 98 -3.89 -6.63 -11.65
N LEU A 99 -2.61 -7.00 -11.50
CA LEU A 99 -1.52 -6.02 -11.37
C LEU A 99 -1.35 -5.16 -12.61
N ASP A 100 -1.43 -5.76 -13.81
CA ASP A 100 -1.35 -5.01 -15.07
C ASP A 100 -2.54 -4.06 -15.21
N GLU A 101 -3.74 -4.53 -14.94
CA GLU A 101 -4.95 -3.72 -14.99
C GLU A 101 -4.90 -2.56 -13.98
N LEU A 102 -4.40 -2.81 -12.77
CA LEU A 102 -4.23 -1.76 -11.76
C LEU A 102 -3.25 -0.69 -12.24
N CYS A 103 -2.10 -1.11 -12.79
CA CYS A 103 -1.12 -0.18 -13.35
C CYS A 103 -1.75 0.68 -14.45
N VAL A 104 -2.43 0.07 -15.41
CA VAL A 104 -3.10 0.76 -16.51
C VAL A 104 -4.16 1.72 -15.99
N LYS A 105 -4.99 1.32 -15.01
CA LYS A 105 -6.01 2.19 -14.41
C LYS A 105 -5.40 3.43 -13.75
N ILE A 106 -4.29 3.28 -13.03
CA ILE A 106 -3.59 4.41 -12.40
C ILE A 106 -3.09 5.39 -13.48
N LEU A 107 -2.42 4.90 -14.52
CA LEU A 107 -1.88 5.73 -15.59
C LEU A 107 -2.98 6.42 -16.40
N LEU A 108 -4.07 5.72 -16.72
CA LEU A 108 -5.23 6.29 -17.39
C LEU A 108 -5.91 7.38 -16.54
N SER A 109 -6.02 7.15 -15.23
CA SER A 109 -6.57 8.17 -14.31
C SER A 109 -5.71 9.42 -14.28
N TYR A 110 -4.38 9.28 -14.23
CA TYR A 110 -3.47 10.42 -14.32
C TYR A 110 -3.68 11.20 -15.62
N ARG A 111 -3.67 10.48 -16.75
CA ARG A 111 -3.87 11.10 -18.06
C ARG A 111 -5.20 11.83 -18.15
N LYS A 112 -6.27 11.20 -17.72
CA LYS A 112 -7.63 11.76 -17.80
C LYS A 112 -7.82 13.01 -16.96
N TYR A 113 -7.29 13.03 -15.74
CA TYR A 113 -7.62 14.06 -14.76
C TYR A 113 -6.51 15.10 -14.53
N VAL A 114 -5.27 14.77 -14.87
CA VAL A 114 -4.13 15.66 -14.62
C VAL A 114 -3.55 16.23 -15.91
N THR A 115 -3.48 15.42 -16.98
CA THR A 115 -2.88 15.85 -18.26
C THR A 115 -3.81 15.59 -19.45
N PRO A 116 -5.06 16.11 -19.45
CA PRO A 116 -6.03 15.84 -20.52
C PRO A 116 -5.58 16.35 -21.89
N GLN A 117 -4.69 17.34 -21.93
CA GLN A 117 -4.16 17.96 -23.17
C GLN A 117 -2.97 17.20 -23.76
N ALA A 118 -2.46 16.16 -23.08
CA ALA A 118 -1.32 15.40 -23.60
C ALA A 118 -1.69 14.63 -24.88
N SER A 119 -0.80 14.64 -25.87
CA SER A 119 -0.99 13.88 -27.12
C SER A 119 -1.26 12.40 -26.85
N PRO A 120 -2.18 11.76 -27.59
CA PRO A 120 -2.45 10.33 -27.44
C PRO A 120 -1.22 9.42 -27.58
N ALA A 121 -0.25 9.83 -28.38
CA ALA A 121 1.00 9.08 -28.58
C ALA A 121 2.06 9.30 -27.49
N GLN A 122 1.85 10.28 -26.59
CA GLN A 122 2.82 10.62 -25.56
C GLN A 122 2.53 9.83 -24.27
N LEU A 123 3.50 9.09 -23.77
CA LEU A 123 3.44 8.51 -22.44
C LEU A 123 3.75 9.61 -21.40
N VAL A 124 2.75 9.99 -20.62
CA VAL A 124 2.90 10.93 -19.52
C VAL A 124 2.76 10.18 -18.21
N LEU A 125 3.78 10.28 -17.38
CA LEU A 125 3.85 9.63 -16.07
C LEU A 125 3.87 10.68 -14.96
N PRO A 126 3.17 10.42 -13.83
CA PRO A 126 3.28 11.28 -12.66
C PRO A 126 4.70 11.18 -12.08
N GLU A 127 5.32 12.32 -11.79
CA GLU A 127 6.71 12.35 -11.29
C GLU A 127 6.89 11.53 -10.01
N THR A 128 5.93 11.61 -9.08
CA THR A 128 5.95 10.90 -7.79
C THR A 128 5.85 9.38 -7.92
N VAL A 129 5.17 8.88 -8.96
CA VAL A 129 4.96 7.44 -9.17
C VAL A 129 5.45 6.98 -10.54
N LYS A 130 6.42 7.69 -11.14
CA LYS A 130 6.95 7.36 -12.48
C LYS A 130 7.56 5.97 -12.58
N THR A 131 8.15 5.47 -11.50
CA THR A 131 8.76 4.14 -11.44
C THR A 131 7.77 3.03 -11.04
N LEU A 132 6.49 3.36 -10.76
CA LEU A 132 5.46 2.38 -10.41
C LEU A 132 5.35 1.22 -11.42
N PRO A 133 5.30 1.45 -12.76
CA PRO A 133 5.22 0.35 -13.72
C PRO A 133 6.43 -0.59 -13.64
N LEU A 134 7.62 -0.03 -13.40
CA LEU A 134 8.85 -0.82 -13.25
C LEU A 134 8.79 -1.69 -11.99
N LEU A 135 8.39 -1.11 -10.86
CA LEU A 135 8.28 -1.84 -9.59
C LEU A 135 7.21 -2.94 -9.64
N LEU A 136 6.05 -2.68 -10.24
CA LEU A 136 5.03 -3.70 -10.46
C LEU A 136 5.51 -4.82 -11.39
N SER A 137 6.23 -4.48 -12.46
CA SER A 137 6.83 -5.48 -13.36
C SER A 137 7.89 -6.33 -12.64
N SER A 138 8.70 -5.72 -11.79
CA SER A 138 9.69 -6.42 -10.95
C SER A 138 9.01 -7.34 -9.94
N PHE A 139 7.94 -6.88 -9.30
CA PHE A 139 7.15 -7.70 -8.38
C PHE A 139 6.54 -8.92 -9.08
N LYS A 140 5.96 -8.76 -10.28
CA LYS A 140 5.45 -9.89 -11.09
C LYS A 140 6.52 -10.94 -11.39
N LYS A 141 7.76 -10.52 -11.59
CA LYS A 141 8.90 -11.42 -11.88
C LYS A 141 9.55 -11.98 -10.62
N SER A 142 9.17 -11.50 -9.44
CA SER A 142 9.72 -11.96 -8.17
C SER A 142 9.36 -13.42 -7.89
N LEU A 143 10.07 -14.05 -6.99
CA LEU A 143 9.83 -15.43 -6.57
C LEU A 143 8.43 -15.62 -5.99
N VAL A 144 7.84 -14.57 -5.41
CA VAL A 144 6.52 -14.59 -4.77
C VAL A 144 5.40 -14.93 -5.76
N LEU A 145 5.49 -14.41 -6.99
CA LEU A 145 4.49 -14.62 -8.05
C LEU A 145 4.96 -15.59 -9.14
N ARG A 146 6.08 -16.28 -8.94
CA ARG A 146 6.60 -17.25 -9.91
C ARG A 146 5.95 -18.62 -9.70
N LYS A 147 5.48 -19.24 -10.79
CA LYS A 147 4.98 -20.62 -10.78
C LYS A 147 6.07 -21.58 -10.30
N GLY A 148 5.72 -22.47 -9.39
CA GLY A 148 6.59 -23.57 -8.94
C GLY A 148 7.27 -23.36 -7.60
N LEU A 149 7.17 -22.21 -6.95
CA LEU A 149 7.59 -22.02 -5.57
C LEU A 149 6.36 -21.94 -4.66
N LEU A 150 6.04 -23.03 -3.98
CA LEU A 150 5.14 -23.00 -2.81
C LEU A 150 5.90 -22.34 -1.67
N ILE A 151 5.87 -21.02 -1.63
CA ILE A 151 6.24 -20.30 -0.42
C ILE A 151 5.08 -20.52 0.55
N LYS A 152 5.22 -21.44 1.48
CA LYS A 152 4.46 -21.41 2.72
C LYS A 152 4.92 -20.14 3.46
N LEU A 153 4.36 -19.00 3.08
CA LEU A 153 4.46 -17.79 3.86
C LEU A 153 3.68 -18.08 5.15
N TYR A 154 4.41 -18.31 6.21
CA TYR A 154 3.87 -18.17 7.55
C TYR A 154 3.54 -16.69 7.69
N LEU A 155 2.27 -16.35 7.47
CA LEU A 155 1.70 -15.08 7.85
C LEU A 155 1.62 -15.09 9.38
N PHE A 156 2.59 -14.46 10.01
CA PHE A 156 2.52 -14.06 11.41
C PHE A 156 2.07 -12.59 11.46
#